data_9760cec4aa8d554f46bdf15bc57b624b
#
_entry.id   9760cec4aa8d554f46bdf15bc57b624b
#
_cell.length_a   1.000
_cell.length_b   1.000
_cell.length_c   1.000
_cell.angle_alpha   90.00
_cell.angle_beta   90.00
_cell.angle_gamma   90.00
#
_symmetry.space_group_name_H-M   'P 1'
#
loop_
_entity.id
_entity.type
_entity.pdbx_description
1 polymer ?
#
loop_
_entity_poly.entity_id
_entity_poly.type
_entity_poly.pdbx_seq_one_letter_code
_entity_poly.pdbx_strand_id
1 'polypeptide(L)'
;MPEGHTLRRLARQFADVFGGQQLAVSSPQGRFAGGAALLDGHVLVAADSHGKHLFLHFDHSLVLHVHLGLYGAWSFGGDSTFAGSSSIGAPRRVGERESFDDGAGGLPYDGPPAPVGAVRVRLVGANGWADLRGATTCETITAAEAEAVLGRLGPDPLRNRRGDAGRFIANLQSRTAPLAALLMDQKVIAGVGNVYRAEVLFRRRLYPWLPGSNVEETEARKLWRDVVSVMTDGVADGRIITTTPRFWAGHGKAAARAAAARTETYPAREDAHFVYKRDGLPCRVCRTTVLIAELVGRKLYWCPSCQQPA
;
A
#
# COMPACT_ATOMS: atom_id res chain seq x y z
N MET A 1 -6.62 -3.64 3.02
CA MET A 1 -5.50 -3.64 3.99
C MET A 1 -4.37 -2.88 3.33
N PRO A 2 -3.85 -1.84 3.97
CA PRO A 2 -2.75 -1.06 3.39
C PRO A 2 -1.50 -1.92 3.16
N GLU A 3 -0.95 -1.86 1.96
CA GLU A 3 0.34 -2.47 1.58
C GLU A 3 1.26 -1.38 1.00
N GLY A 4 2.45 -1.70 0.54
CA GLY A 4 3.45 -0.70 0.14
C GLY A 4 2.97 0.35 -0.88
N HIS A 5 2.14 -0.06 -1.85
CA HIS A 5 1.56 0.87 -2.83
C HIS A 5 0.72 1.98 -2.17
N THR A 6 -0.01 1.66 -1.10
CA THR A 6 -0.82 2.64 -0.34
C THR A 6 0.08 3.72 0.28
N LEU A 7 1.20 3.31 0.90
CA LEU A 7 2.13 4.25 1.54
C LEU A 7 2.87 5.10 0.49
N ARG A 8 3.17 4.53 -0.67
CA ARG A 8 3.77 5.29 -1.78
C ARG A 8 2.82 6.36 -2.33
N ARG A 9 1.53 6.04 -2.46
CA ARG A 9 0.50 7.01 -2.84
C ARG A 9 0.36 8.12 -1.80
N LEU A 10 0.32 7.75 -0.51
CA LEU A 10 0.30 8.74 0.58
C LEU A 10 1.49 9.67 0.51
N ALA A 11 2.71 9.15 0.37
CA ALA A 11 3.91 9.99 0.28
C ALA A 11 3.83 10.98 -0.90
N ARG A 12 3.35 10.53 -2.08
CA ARG A 12 3.14 11.43 -3.22
C ARG A 12 2.11 12.51 -2.90
N GLN A 13 0.95 12.12 -2.38
CA GLN A 13 -0.11 13.08 -2.07
C GLN A 13 0.31 14.11 -1.00
N PHE A 14 1.07 13.68 0.02
CA PHE A 14 1.61 14.62 1.01
C PHE A 14 2.63 15.59 0.38
N ALA A 15 3.49 15.12 -0.51
CA ALA A 15 4.44 15.97 -1.23
C ALA A 15 3.71 16.97 -2.14
N ASP A 16 2.69 16.51 -2.87
CA ASP A 16 1.94 17.33 -3.82
C ASP A 16 1.05 18.39 -3.13
N VAL A 17 0.41 18.02 -2.01
CA VAL A 17 -0.56 18.90 -1.33
C VAL A 17 0.09 19.81 -0.28
N PHE A 18 1.09 19.31 0.46
CA PHE A 18 1.64 19.99 1.63
C PHE A 18 3.14 20.31 1.53
N GLY A 19 3.82 19.83 0.48
CA GLY A 19 5.25 20.06 0.31
C GLY A 19 5.61 21.55 0.27
N GLY A 20 6.60 21.95 1.06
CA GLY A 20 7.05 23.35 1.17
C GLY A 20 6.13 24.25 2.01
N GLN A 21 5.05 23.74 2.61
CA GLN A 21 4.15 24.51 3.44
C GLN A 21 4.46 24.38 4.92
N GLN A 22 4.29 25.47 5.66
CA GLN A 22 4.21 25.45 7.11
C GLN A 22 2.87 24.85 7.53
N LEU A 23 2.89 23.87 8.42
CA LEU A 23 1.71 23.12 8.82
C LEU A 23 1.34 23.39 10.28
N ALA A 24 0.06 23.61 10.53
CA ALA A 24 -0.49 23.48 11.87
C ALA A 24 -0.70 21.99 12.16
N VAL A 25 -0.10 21.49 13.25
CA VAL A 25 -0.13 20.07 13.62
C VAL A 25 -0.79 19.92 14.98
N SER A 26 -1.80 19.08 15.06
CA SER A 26 -2.53 18.85 16.31
C SER A 26 -2.89 17.37 16.50
N SER A 27 -3.24 17.01 17.73
CA SER A 27 -3.72 15.66 18.07
C SER A 27 -5.11 15.75 18.71
N PRO A 28 -6.18 15.80 17.93
CA PRO A 28 -7.55 15.93 18.46
C PRO A 28 -7.92 14.84 19.46
N GLN A 29 -7.40 13.62 19.29
CA GLN A 29 -7.59 12.52 20.25
C GLN A 29 -6.71 12.63 21.50
N GLY A 30 -5.67 13.47 21.49
CA GLY A 30 -4.71 13.67 22.59
C GLY A 30 -3.56 12.64 22.67
N ARG A 31 -3.69 11.46 22.07
CA ARG A 31 -2.66 10.38 22.21
C ARG A 31 -1.33 10.67 21.52
N PHE A 32 -1.26 11.71 20.71
CA PHE A 32 -0.05 12.16 20.00
C PHE A 32 0.27 13.63 20.32
N ALA A 33 -0.29 14.21 21.38
CA ALA A 33 -0.17 15.65 21.69
C ALA A 33 1.29 16.12 21.79
N GLY A 34 2.17 15.37 22.49
CA GLY A 34 3.59 15.72 22.59
C GLY A 34 4.32 15.69 21.23
N GLY A 35 4.07 14.67 20.41
CA GLY A 35 4.64 14.60 19.07
C GLY A 35 4.11 15.68 18.13
N ALA A 36 2.81 16.00 18.23
CA ALA A 36 2.20 17.07 17.46
C ALA A 36 2.81 18.43 17.79
N ALA A 37 3.01 18.73 19.08
CA ALA A 37 3.61 19.98 19.53
C ALA A 37 5.05 20.20 19.03
N LEU A 38 5.79 19.11 18.77
CA LEU A 38 7.14 19.19 18.19
C LEU A 38 7.12 19.52 16.69
N LEU A 39 6.02 19.25 15.99
CA LEU A 39 5.91 19.43 14.54
C LEU A 39 5.07 20.67 14.17
N ASP A 40 4.33 21.22 15.14
CA ASP A 40 3.43 22.34 14.91
C ASP A 40 4.19 23.60 14.50
N GLY A 41 3.71 24.26 13.45
CA GLY A 41 4.33 25.47 12.91
C GLY A 41 5.61 25.23 12.07
N HIS A 42 5.97 23.98 11.79
CA HIS A 42 7.14 23.64 10.97
C HIS A 42 6.77 23.33 9.52
N VAL A 43 7.76 23.47 8.62
CA VAL A 43 7.58 23.25 7.17
C VAL A 43 7.78 21.79 6.83
N LEU A 44 6.82 21.19 6.10
CA LEU A 44 6.99 19.87 5.51
C LEU A 44 7.93 19.96 4.30
N VAL A 45 9.18 19.51 4.44
CA VAL A 45 10.20 19.62 3.38
C VAL A 45 10.23 18.42 2.43
N ALA A 46 9.82 17.24 2.90
CA ALA A 46 9.74 16.06 2.06
C ALA A 46 8.74 15.03 2.64
N ALA A 47 8.15 14.22 1.76
CA ALA A 47 7.35 13.07 2.12
C ALA A 47 7.86 11.84 1.36
N ASP A 48 8.14 10.76 2.07
CA ASP A 48 8.68 9.54 1.48
C ASP A 48 8.06 8.29 2.12
N SER A 49 8.23 7.16 1.46
CA SER A 49 7.79 5.85 1.97
C SER A 49 8.83 4.78 1.72
N HIS A 50 8.90 3.80 2.62
CA HIS A 50 9.63 2.57 2.41
C HIS A 50 8.81 1.40 2.94
N GLY A 51 8.47 0.48 2.06
CA GLY A 51 7.58 -0.62 2.40
C GLY A 51 6.22 -0.11 2.89
N LYS A 52 5.89 -0.40 4.16
CA LYS A 52 4.63 -0.01 4.80
C LYS A 52 4.78 1.17 5.75
N HIS A 53 5.89 1.89 5.67
CA HIS A 53 6.20 3.05 6.49
C HIS A 53 6.10 4.34 5.67
N LEU A 54 5.49 5.37 6.24
CA LEU A 54 5.43 6.73 5.73
C LEU A 54 6.31 7.60 6.61
N PHE A 55 7.10 8.46 5.98
CA PHE A 55 8.00 9.43 6.62
C PHE A 55 7.69 10.81 6.07
N LEU A 56 7.23 11.71 6.92
CA LEU A 56 7.02 13.12 6.61
C LEU A 56 8.12 13.91 7.31
N HIS A 57 9.01 14.50 6.53
CA HIS A 57 10.22 15.19 7.01
C HIS A 57 9.93 16.69 7.17
N PHE A 58 10.28 17.24 8.33
CA PHE A 58 10.12 18.65 8.65
C PHE A 58 11.48 19.38 8.66
N ASP A 59 11.46 20.71 8.51
CA ASP A 59 12.62 21.58 8.32
C ASP A 59 13.63 21.57 9.50
N HIS A 60 13.19 21.19 10.70
CA HIS A 60 14.00 21.08 11.92
C HIS A 60 14.49 19.65 12.20
N SER A 61 14.60 18.82 11.16
CA SER A 61 15.17 17.46 11.20
C SER A 61 14.36 16.43 12.01
N LEU A 62 13.10 16.74 12.34
CA LEU A 62 12.15 15.76 12.87
C LEU A 62 11.30 15.16 11.77
N VAL A 63 10.84 13.95 12.01
CA VAL A 63 10.10 13.15 11.06
C VAL A 63 8.83 12.61 11.72
N LEU A 64 7.67 12.87 11.14
CA LEU A 64 6.46 12.12 11.49
C LEU A 64 6.51 10.75 10.82
N HIS A 65 6.69 9.72 11.63
CA HIS A 65 6.71 8.33 11.19
C HIS A 65 5.36 7.68 11.42
N VAL A 66 4.78 7.10 10.36
CA VAL A 66 3.47 6.45 10.42
C VAL A 66 3.52 5.05 9.81
N HIS A 67 2.95 4.08 10.54
CA HIS A 67 2.61 2.76 10.03
C HIS A 67 1.11 2.53 10.17
N LEU A 68 0.40 2.36 9.05
CA LEU A 68 -1.07 2.28 9.06
C LEU A 68 -1.62 1.04 9.75
N GLY A 69 -0.88 -0.09 9.74
CA GLY A 69 -1.39 -1.37 10.22
C GLY A 69 -2.54 -1.89 9.37
N LEU A 70 -3.54 -2.47 10.00
CA LEU A 70 -4.71 -3.06 9.31
C LEU A 70 -5.83 -2.04 9.07
N TYR A 71 -5.96 -1.05 9.95
CA TYR A 71 -7.13 -0.18 10.04
C TYR A 71 -6.80 1.31 9.85
N GLY A 72 -5.50 1.63 9.71
CA GLY A 72 -5.07 3.00 9.55
C GLY A 72 -5.48 3.59 8.20
N ALA A 73 -5.96 4.83 8.24
CA ALA A 73 -6.31 5.59 7.05
C ALA A 73 -6.09 7.08 7.28
N TRP A 74 -5.69 7.76 6.23
CA TRP A 74 -5.71 9.21 6.12
C TRP A 74 -6.95 9.66 5.37
N SER A 75 -7.58 10.72 5.86
CA SER A 75 -8.61 11.48 5.14
C SER A 75 -8.06 12.84 4.83
N PHE A 76 -8.40 13.35 3.68
CA PHE A 76 -7.95 14.63 3.17
C PHE A 76 -9.13 15.47 2.72
N GLY A 77 -8.94 16.76 2.68
CA GLY A 77 -9.81 17.72 2.03
C GLY A 77 -9.13 19.07 1.95
N GLY A 78 -9.74 20.01 1.26
CA GLY A 78 -9.16 21.31 1.03
C GLY A 78 -10.12 22.23 0.27
N ASP A 79 -9.58 23.32 -0.24
CA ASP A 79 -10.27 24.26 -1.10
C ASP A 79 -10.43 23.71 -2.53
N SER A 80 -10.88 24.57 -3.46
CA SER A 80 -11.08 24.20 -4.87
C SER A 80 -9.77 23.86 -5.62
N THR A 81 -8.61 24.12 -5.03
CA THR A 81 -7.29 23.75 -5.60
C THR A 81 -6.81 22.38 -5.13
N PHE A 82 -7.50 21.77 -4.17
CA PHE A 82 -7.16 20.45 -3.66
C PHE A 82 -7.40 19.39 -4.75
N ALA A 83 -6.31 18.84 -5.29
CA ALA A 83 -6.32 17.82 -6.34
C ALA A 83 -5.79 16.49 -5.80
N GLY A 84 -6.47 15.88 -4.85
CA GLY A 84 -6.03 14.64 -4.23
C GLY A 84 -7.18 13.69 -3.89
N SER A 85 -6.83 12.44 -3.54
CA SER A 85 -7.82 11.49 -3.03
C SER A 85 -8.35 11.94 -1.67
N SER A 86 -9.66 11.91 -1.45
CA SER A 86 -10.28 12.27 -0.16
C SER A 86 -9.97 11.26 0.96
N SER A 87 -9.54 10.03 0.61
CA SER A 87 -9.14 9.03 1.59
C SER A 87 -8.14 8.02 1.00
N ILE A 88 -7.05 7.74 1.73
CA ILE A 88 -6.08 6.71 1.39
C ILE A 88 -5.78 5.86 2.63
N GLY A 89 -5.91 4.53 2.51
CA GLY A 89 -5.62 3.59 3.60
C GLY A 89 -6.61 2.45 3.67
N ALA A 90 -6.94 2.01 4.89
CA ALA A 90 -7.94 0.98 5.09
C ALA A 90 -9.34 1.54 4.82
N PRO A 91 -10.19 0.85 4.04
CA PRO A 91 -11.55 1.29 3.79
C PRO A 91 -12.33 1.31 5.12
N ARG A 92 -13.10 2.37 5.37
CA ARG A 92 -13.91 2.53 6.58
C ARG A 92 -15.15 1.66 6.58
N ARG A 93 -15.67 1.32 5.38
CA ARG A 93 -16.80 0.41 5.18
C ARG A 93 -16.45 -0.62 4.12
N VAL A 94 -17.05 -1.80 4.22
CA VAL A 94 -16.94 -2.82 3.16
C VAL A 94 -17.59 -2.24 1.91
N GLY A 95 -16.79 -1.98 0.87
CA GLY A 95 -17.29 -1.40 -0.39
C GLY A 95 -16.98 0.08 -0.63
N GLU A 96 -16.43 0.81 0.36
CA GLU A 96 -15.90 2.15 0.09
C GLU A 96 -14.73 2.06 -0.90
N ARG A 97 -14.91 2.70 -2.04
CA ARG A 97 -13.81 3.01 -2.98
C ARG A 97 -12.96 4.11 -2.34
N GLU A 98 -11.66 4.13 -2.61
CA GLU A 98 -10.91 5.37 -2.50
C GLU A 98 -11.59 6.33 -3.48
N SER A 99 -12.43 7.23 -2.94
CA SER A 99 -13.14 8.18 -3.78
C SER A 99 -12.11 9.19 -4.28
N PHE A 100 -11.97 9.28 -5.59
CA PHE A 100 -11.58 10.53 -6.19
C PHE A 100 -12.79 11.43 -5.96
N ASP A 101 -12.62 12.52 -5.24
CA ASP A 101 -13.67 13.53 -5.12
C ASP A 101 -13.72 14.23 -6.49
N ASP A 102 -14.71 13.88 -7.29
CA ASP A 102 -14.98 14.55 -8.57
C ASP A 102 -15.58 15.92 -8.26
N GLY A 103 -14.82 16.76 -7.52
CA GLY A 103 -15.13 18.15 -7.27
C GLY A 103 -16.59 18.41 -6.96
N ALA A 104 -17.01 18.14 -5.72
CA ALA A 104 -18.28 18.65 -5.24
C ALA A 104 -18.22 20.18 -5.30
N GLY A 105 -18.82 20.74 -6.33
CA GLY A 105 -18.82 22.16 -6.61
C GLY A 105 -19.18 23.00 -5.40
N GLY A 106 -18.22 23.84 -4.95
CA GLY A 106 -18.55 25.17 -4.70
C GLY A 106 -19.10 25.59 -3.36
N LEU A 107 -18.73 24.98 -2.23
CA LEU A 107 -18.74 25.75 -1.00
C LEU A 107 -17.35 26.39 -0.79
N PRO A 108 -17.25 27.67 -0.40
CA PRO A 108 -15.97 28.26 -0.04
C PRO A 108 -15.30 27.41 1.05
N TYR A 109 -14.01 27.08 0.88
CA TYR A 109 -13.25 26.41 1.93
C TYR A 109 -13.07 27.39 3.10
N ASP A 110 -13.77 27.13 4.19
CA ASP A 110 -13.72 27.91 5.44
C ASP A 110 -12.88 27.19 6.51
N GLY A 111 -11.80 26.54 6.07
CA GLY A 111 -10.91 25.76 6.92
C GLY A 111 -11.34 24.29 7.08
N PRO A 112 -10.56 23.49 7.85
CA PRO A 112 -10.84 22.09 8.05
C PRO A 112 -12.14 21.90 8.85
N PRO A 113 -12.99 20.91 8.48
CA PRO A 113 -14.17 20.58 9.27
C PRO A 113 -13.77 20.10 10.67
N ALA A 114 -14.72 20.12 11.62
CA ALA A 114 -14.50 19.56 12.95
C ALA A 114 -13.98 18.10 12.84
N PRO A 115 -12.98 17.68 13.67
CA PRO A 115 -12.46 16.34 13.63
C PRO A 115 -13.55 15.30 13.89
N VAL A 116 -13.65 14.28 13.02
CA VAL A 116 -14.66 13.22 13.17
C VAL A 116 -13.99 11.95 13.70
N GLY A 117 -14.44 11.48 14.86
CA GLY A 117 -13.94 10.26 15.50
C GLY A 117 -12.53 10.41 16.09
N ALA A 118 -11.81 9.30 16.23
CA ALA A 118 -10.52 9.24 16.92
C ALA A 118 -9.35 9.68 16.01
N VAL A 119 -9.25 10.96 15.70
CA VAL A 119 -8.16 11.54 14.90
C VAL A 119 -6.88 11.57 15.74
N ARG A 120 -5.87 10.76 15.36
CA ARG A 120 -4.58 10.64 16.03
C ARG A 120 -3.70 11.87 15.81
N VAL A 121 -3.58 12.30 14.57
CA VAL A 121 -2.91 13.52 14.16
C VAL A 121 -3.71 14.20 13.06
N ARG A 122 -3.79 15.52 13.12
CA ARG A 122 -4.33 16.41 12.09
C ARG A 122 -3.22 17.33 11.61
N LEU A 123 -3.07 17.42 10.31
CA LEU A 123 -2.19 18.36 9.62
C LEU A 123 -3.07 19.34 8.85
N VAL A 124 -2.78 20.64 8.97
CA VAL A 124 -3.50 21.70 8.26
C VAL A 124 -2.47 22.60 7.58
N GLY A 125 -2.55 22.70 6.28
CA GLY A 125 -1.79 23.64 5.46
C GLY A 125 -2.68 24.78 4.95
N ALA A 126 -2.12 25.60 4.09
CA ALA A 126 -2.82 26.78 3.55
C ALA A 126 -4.11 26.40 2.78
N ASN A 127 -4.08 25.30 2.03
CA ASN A 127 -5.11 24.94 1.06
C ASN A 127 -5.79 23.60 1.37
N GLY A 128 -5.43 22.95 2.48
CA GLY A 128 -5.99 21.64 2.78
C GLY A 128 -5.63 21.10 4.16
N TRP A 129 -6.22 19.97 4.48
CA TRP A 129 -6.04 19.27 5.74
C TRP A 129 -5.91 17.76 5.53
N ALA A 130 -5.31 17.09 6.51
CA ALA A 130 -5.21 15.65 6.56
C ALA A 130 -5.41 15.10 7.97
N ASP A 131 -6.24 14.08 8.13
CA ASP A 131 -6.57 13.41 9.40
C ASP A 131 -6.17 11.94 9.39
N LEU A 132 -5.30 11.54 10.32
CA LEU A 132 -4.94 10.15 10.53
C LEU A 132 -5.82 9.48 11.58
N ARG A 133 -6.32 8.28 11.27
CA ARG A 133 -7.06 7.42 12.20
C ARG A 133 -6.57 5.98 12.13
N GLY A 134 -6.69 5.25 13.24
CA GLY A 134 -6.50 3.79 13.29
C GLY A 134 -5.09 3.27 13.01
N ALA A 135 -4.08 4.14 12.91
CA ALA A 135 -2.69 3.73 12.67
C ALA A 135 -2.11 2.96 13.87
N THR A 136 -1.28 1.96 13.60
CA THR A 136 -0.52 1.22 14.63
C THR A 136 0.63 2.04 15.18
N THR A 137 1.34 2.78 14.31
CA THR A 137 2.43 3.68 14.69
C THR A 137 2.12 5.09 14.21
N CYS A 138 2.30 6.07 15.08
CA CYS A 138 2.26 7.49 14.79
C CYS A 138 3.16 8.15 15.83
N GLU A 139 4.35 8.52 15.43
CA GLU A 139 5.40 9.03 16.33
C GLU A 139 6.24 10.10 15.63
N THR A 140 6.78 11.04 16.42
CA THR A 140 7.78 11.98 15.97
C THR A 140 9.14 11.41 16.34
N ILE A 141 9.99 11.22 15.34
CA ILE A 141 11.33 10.65 15.48
C ILE A 141 12.37 11.57 14.84
N THR A 142 13.61 11.40 15.24
CA THR A 142 14.76 12.06 14.62
C THR A 142 15.11 11.43 13.26
N ALA A 143 15.89 12.14 12.44
CA ALA A 143 16.41 11.60 11.19
C ALA A 143 17.24 10.33 11.41
N ALA A 144 18.03 10.26 12.50
CA ALA A 144 18.83 9.07 12.84
C ALA A 144 17.94 7.85 13.20
N GLU A 145 16.84 8.07 13.93
CA GLU A 145 15.89 7.02 14.23
C GLU A 145 15.13 6.54 12.97
N ALA A 146 14.81 7.47 12.04
CA ALA A 146 14.23 7.11 10.76
C ALA A 146 15.18 6.22 9.94
N GLU A 147 16.47 6.55 9.87
CA GLU A 147 17.50 5.70 9.24
C GLU A 147 17.62 4.33 9.93
N ALA A 148 17.52 4.28 11.27
CA ALA A 148 17.51 3.02 12.00
C ALA A 148 16.29 2.16 11.68
N VAL A 149 15.12 2.76 11.44
CA VAL A 149 13.93 2.03 10.93
C VAL A 149 14.20 1.47 9.54
N LEU A 150 14.71 2.31 8.62
CA LEU A 150 15.03 1.91 7.24
C LEU A 150 16.09 0.79 7.19
N GLY A 151 17.12 0.86 8.05
CA GLY A 151 18.19 -0.15 8.12
C GLY A 151 17.71 -1.55 8.50
N ARG A 152 16.55 -1.68 9.13
CA ARG A 152 15.95 -2.97 9.50
C ARG A 152 15.07 -3.58 8.41
N LEU A 153 14.78 -2.82 7.35
CA LEU A 153 13.89 -3.24 6.26
C LEU A 153 14.67 -3.82 5.10
N GLY A 154 14.06 -4.77 4.44
CA GLY A 154 14.52 -5.29 3.16
C GLY A 154 14.33 -4.29 2.02
N PRO A 155 14.78 -4.64 0.81
CA PRO A 155 14.61 -3.81 -0.37
C PRO A 155 13.12 -3.56 -0.65
N ASP A 156 12.81 -2.34 -1.07
CA ASP A 156 11.46 -1.92 -1.44
C ASP A 156 11.27 -1.99 -2.96
N PRO A 157 10.37 -2.85 -3.47
CA PRO A 157 10.09 -2.97 -4.89
C PRO A 157 9.65 -1.67 -5.57
N LEU A 158 9.02 -0.75 -4.83
CA LEU A 158 8.59 0.54 -5.37
C LEU A 158 9.72 1.57 -5.47
N ARG A 159 10.85 1.33 -4.82
CA ARG A 159 12.09 2.08 -5.00
C ARG A 159 12.97 1.45 -6.08
N ASN A 160 13.01 0.14 -6.13
CA ASN A 160 13.71 -0.70 -7.11
C ASN A 160 15.09 -0.16 -7.48
N ARG A 161 15.92 0.12 -6.48
CA ARG A 161 17.26 0.68 -6.66
C ARG A 161 18.22 -0.37 -7.23
N ARG A 162 19.30 0.08 -7.84
CA ARG A 162 20.37 -0.81 -8.29
C ARG A 162 20.85 -1.68 -7.11
N GLY A 163 20.85 -3.01 -7.32
CA GLY A 163 21.23 -4.00 -6.30
C GLY A 163 20.09 -4.54 -5.46
N ASP A 164 18.90 -3.92 -5.44
CA ASP A 164 17.77 -4.35 -4.60
C ASP A 164 17.31 -5.78 -4.94
N ALA A 165 17.25 -6.14 -6.22
CA ALA A 165 16.93 -7.51 -6.64
C ALA A 165 17.93 -8.53 -6.07
N GLY A 166 19.23 -8.22 -6.11
CA GLY A 166 20.27 -9.07 -5.53
C GLY A 166 20.14 -9.22 -4.01
N ARG A 167 19.85 -8.12 -3.30
CA ARG A 167 19.60 -8.14 -1.85
C ARG A 167 18.35 -8.98 -1.51
N PHE A 168 17.27 -8.84 -2.27
CA PHE A 168 16.07 -9.66 -2.09
C PHE A 168 16.41 -11.15 -2.25
N ILE A 169 17.11 -11.52 -3.32
CA ILE A 169 17.51 -12.90 -3.60
C ILE A 169 18.36 -13.47 -2.46
N ALA A 170 19.39 -12.73 -2.03
CA ALA A 170 20.24 -13.14 -0.92
C ALA A 170 19.46 -13.31 0.38
N ASN A 171 18.57 -12.35 0.72
CA ASN A 171 17.71 -12.43 1.90
C ASN A 171 16.76 -13.63 1.85
N LEU A 172 16.25 -13.97 0.66
CA LEU A 172 15.35 -15.09 0.45
C LEU A 172 16.08 -16.42 0.58
N GLN A 173 17.19 -16.59 -0.15
CA GLN A 173 17.94 -17.85 -0.23
C GLN A 173 18.72 -18.20 1.05
N SER A 174 18.97 -17.22 1.91
CA SER A 174 19.59 -17.48 3.22
C SER A 174 18.65 -18.14 4.23
N ARG A 175 17.40 -18.46 3.86
CA ARG A 175 16.38 -18.92 4.79
C ARG A 175 15.65 -20.16 4.29
N THR A 176 15.37 -21.10 5.22
CA THR A 176 14.63 -22.34 4.95
C THR A 176 13.13 -22.23 5.19
N ALA A 177 12.66 -21.10 5.70
CA ALA A 177 11.24 -20.86 5.92
C ALA A 177 10.45 -20.90 4.58
N PRO A 178 9.13 -21.19 4.62
CA PRO A 178 8.28 -21.18 3.45
C PRO A 178 8.30 -19.84 2.69
N LEU A 179 8.37 -19.90 1.37
CA LEU A 179 8.42 -18.71 0.51
C LEU A 179 7.28 -17.73 0.79
N ALA A 180 6.08 -18.24 1.02
CA ALA A 180 4.93 -17.39 1.37
C ALA A 180 5.09 -16.69 2.74
N ALA A 181 5.83 -17.27 3.68
CA ALA A 181 6.16 -16.61 4.95
C ALA A 181 7.24 -15.53 4.74
N LEU A 182 8.24 -15.83 3.94
CA LEU A 182 9.35 -14.93 3.63
C LEU A 182 8.88 -13.66 2.89
N LEU A 183 7.91 -13.77 1.99
CA LEU A 183 7.32 -12.61 1.32
C LEU A 183 6.54 -11.68 2.28
N MET A 184 6.16 -12.15 3.46
CA MET A 184 5.54 -11.32 4.51
C MET A 184 6.56 -10.69 5.46
N ASP A 185 7.79 -11.22 5.51
CA ASP A 185 8.86 -10.68 6.33
C ASP A 185 9.42 -9.39 5.70
N GLN A 186 9.15 -8.27 6.34
CA GLN A 186 9.58 -6.96 5.85
C GLN A 186 11.12 -6.78 5.85
N LYS A 187 11.88 -7.69 6.47
CA LYS A 187 13.34 -7.76 6.39
C LYS A 187 13.81 -8.44 5.11
N VAL A 188 12.99 -9.31 4.52
CA VAL A 188 13.28 -9.97 3.24
C VAL A 188 12.91 -9.08 2.07
N ILE A 189 11.69 -8.53 2.11
CA ILE A 189 11.14 -7.64 1.09
C ILE A 189 10.17 -6.67 1.75
N ALA A 190 10.39 -5.37 1.60
CA ALA A 190 9.53 -4.37 2.18
C ALA A 190 8.27 -4.12 1.33
N GLY A 191 7.15 -3.83 1.99
CA GLY A 191 5.92 -3.39 1.33
C GLY A 191 4.95 -4.49 0.93
N VAL A 192 5.42 -5.70 0.67
CA VAL A 192 4.55 -6.83 0.33
C VAL A 192 3.69 -7.22 1.53
N GLY A 193 2.41 -7.38 1.29
CA GLY A 193 1.45 -7.87 2.28
C GLY A 193 0.69 -9.09 1.79
N ASN A 194 -0.45 -9.33 2.42
CA ASN A 194 -1.17 -10.60 2.22
C ASN A 194 -1.78 -10.75 0.81
N VAL A 195 -2.16 -9.62 0.19
CA VAL A 195 -2.72 -9.64 -1.17
C VAL A 195 -1.61 -9.92 -2.18
N TYR A 196 -0.59 -9.08 -2.20
CA TYR A 196 0.52 -9.26 -3.14
C TYR A 196 1.19 -10.62 -2.96
N ARG A 197 1.43 -11.08 -1.73
CA ARG A 197 1.99 -12.43 -1.48
C ARG A 197 1.24 -13.53 -2.19
N ALA A 198 -0.08 -13.59 -2.01
CA ALA A 198 -0.90 -14.65 -2.60
C ALA A 198 -0.88 -14.57 -4.13
N GLU A 199 -1.02 -13.37 -4.65
CA GLU A 199 -1.18 -13.12 -6.08
C GLU A 199 0.13 -13.33 -6.86
N VAL A 200 1.27 -12.84 -6.36
CA VAL A 200 2.55 -13.02 -7.07
C VAL A 200 3.01 -14.48 -7.07
N LEU A 201 2.76 -15.21 -5.97
CA LEU A 201 3.05 -16.65 -5.93
C LEU A 201 2.19 -17.41 -6.95
N PHE A 202 0.91 -17.08 -7.07
CA PHE A 202 0.03 -17.67 -8.08
C PHE A 202 0.48 -17.32 -9.50
N ARG A 203 0.77 -16.05 -9.78
CA ARG A 203 1.20 -15.56 -11.10
C ARG A 203 2.51 -16.24 -11.56
N ARG A 204 3.42 -16.48 -10.61
CA ARG A 204 4.67 -17.20 -10.86
C ARG A 204 4.55 -18.73 -10.76
N ARG A 205 3.38 -19.28 -10.42
CA ARG A 205 3.14 -20.72 -10.22
C ARG A 205 4.08 -21.33 -9.18
N LEU A 206 4.49 -20.54 -8.18
CA LEU A 206 5.40 -20.99 -7.14
C LEU A 206 4.62 -21.64 -5.99
N TYR A 207 5.12 -22.79 -5.56
CA TYR A 207 4.56 -23.48 -4.40
C TYR A 207 4.78 -22.66 -3.13
N PRO A 208 3.71 -22.30 -2.39
CA PRO A 208 3.82 -21.37 -1.26
C PRO A 208 4.73 -21.85 -0.12
N TRP A 209 4.86 -23.18 0.05
CA TRP A 209 5.69 -23.80 1.08
C TRP A 209 7.11 -24.16 0.61
N LEU A 210 7.48 -23.83 -0.62
CA LEU A 210 8.86 -24.01 -1.09
C LEU A 210 9.81 -23.27 -0.13
N PRO A 211 10.84 -23.92 0.43
CA PRO A 211 11.85 -23.23 1.23
C PRO A 211 12.54 -22.13 0.43
N GLY A 212 12.79 -20.97 1.06
CA GLY A 212 13.46 -19.86 0.39
C GLY A 212 14.82 -20.25 -0.20
N SER A 213 15.59 -21.10 0.52
CA SER A 213 16.87 -21.64 0.08
C SER A 213 16.79 -22.49 -1.20
N ASN A 214 15.61 -23.02 -1.53
CA ASN A 214 15.39 -23.89 -2.70
C ASN A 214 14.82 -23.09 -3.88
N VAL A 215 14.63 -21.79 -3.74
CA VAL A 215 14.17 -20.94 -4.87
C VAL A 215 15.36 -20.65 -5.77
N GLU A 216 15.30 -21.12 -7.01
CA GLU A 216 16.33 -20.83 -8.01
C GLU A 216 16.48 -19.31 -8.23
N GLU A 217 17.72 -18.82 -8.38
CA GLU A 217 18.01 -17.39 -8.56
C GLU A 217 17.20 -16.78 -9.72
N THR A 218 17.09 -17.52 -10.82
CA THR A 218 16.33 -17.08 -12.00
C THR A 218 14.85 -16.87 -11.68
N GLU A 219 14.24 -17.76 -10.90
CA GLU A 219 12.85 -17.63 -10.45
C GLU A 219 12.68 -16.53 -9.39
N ALA A 220 13.61 -16.40 -8.45
CA ALA A 220 13.60 -15.30 -7.48
C ALA A 220 13.70 -13.94 -8.18
N ARG A 221 14.52 -13.83 -9.24
CA ARG A 221 14.65 -12.62 -10.06
C ARG A 221 13.38 -12.30 -10.86
N LYS A 222 12.70 -13.34 -11.37
CA LYS A 222 11.40 -13.18 -12.03
C LYS A 222 10.32 -12.78 -11.02
N LEU A 223 10.33 -13.36 -9.81
CA LEU A 223 9.42 -13.00 -8.72
C LEU A 223 9.60 -11.54 -8.32
N TRP A 224 10.84 -11.07 -8.13
CA TRP A 224 11.12 -9.66 -7.85
C TRP A 224 10.51 -8.74 -8.92
N ARG A 225 10.75 -9.03 -10.20
CA ARG A 225 10.20 -8.22 -11.30
C ARG A 225 8.68 -8.20 -11.33
N ASP A 226 8.03 -9.33 -11.05
CA ASP A 226 6.56 -9.40 -10.98
C ASP A 226 6.01 -8.59 -9.79
N VAL A 227 6.67 -8.66 -8.63
CA VAL A 227 6.32 -7.83 -7.46
C VAL A 227 6.46 -6.34 -7.79
N VAL A 228 7.57 -5.92 -8.39
CA VAL A 228 7.78 -4.52 -8.83
C VAL A 228 6.65 -4.08 -9.76
N SER A 229 6.32 -4.88 -10.77
CA SER A 229 5.26 -4.56 -11.73
C SER A 229 3.91 -4.38 -11.05
N VAL A 230 3.43 -5.40 -10.33
CA VAL A 230 2.07 -5.34 -9.74
C VAL A 230 1.93 -4.29 -8.63
N MET A 231 3.02 -3.99 -7.92
CA MET A 231 3.00 -2.91 -6.92
C MET A 231 3.01 -1.53 -7.58
N THR A 232 3.73 -1.37 -8.69
CA THR A 232 3.74 -0.12 -9.48
C THR A 232 2.37 0.14 -10.07
N ASP A 233 1.73 -0.87 -10.66
CA ASP A 233 0.36 -0.80 -11.15
C ASP A 233 -0.61 -0.42 -10.00
N GLY A 234 -0.44 -1.03 -8.82
CA GLY A 234 -1.24 -0.69 -7.64
C GLY A 234 -1.07 0.76 -7.15
N VAL A 235 0.10 1.38 -7.36
CA VAL A 235 0.30 2.82 -7.10
C VAL A 235 -0.46 3.66 -8.12
N ALA A 236 -0.42 3.29 -9.41
CA ALA A 236 -1.12 4.01 -10.47
C ALA A 236 -2.64 3.90 -10.30
N ASP A 237 -3.14 2.69 -10.10
CA ASP A 237 -4.58 2.40 -10.07
C ASP A 237 -5.26 2.74 -8.73
N GLY A 238 -4.49 2.97 -7.67
CA GLY A 238 -5.03 3.15 -6.32
C GLY A 238 -5.63 1.89 -5.69
N ARG A 239 -5.49 0.75 -6.35
CA ARG A 239 -6.04 -0.55 -5.95
C ARG A 239 -5.16 -1.69 -6.44
N ILE A 240 -5.27 -2.86 -5.81
CA ILE A 240 -4.53 -4.05 -6.25
C ILE A 240 -5.37 -4.80 -7.28
N ILE A 241 -4.91 -4.81 -8.54
CA ILE A 241 -5.48 -5.59 -9.63
C ILE A 241 -4.34 -6.46 -10.17
N THR A 242 -4.51 -7.78 -10.11
CA THR A 242 -3.47 -8.74 -10.52
C THR A 242 -3.90 -9.57 -11.72
N THR A 243 -5.19 -9.56 -12.03
CA THR A 243 -5.78 -10.21 -13.19
C THR A 243 -5.63 -9.35 -14.44
N THR A 244 -5.82 -9.97 -15.59
CA THR A 244 -5.85 -9.26 -16.87
C THR A 244 -7.28 -9.21 -17.40
N PRO A 245 -7.62 -8.29 -18.33
CA PRO A 245 -8.97 -8.10 -18.85
C PRO A 245 -9.69 -9.37 -19.32
N ARG A 246 -8.97 -10.35 -19.86
CA ARG A 246 -9.55 -11.64 -20.30
C ARG A 246 -10.27 -12.42 -19.19
N PHE A 247 -9.99 -12.11 -17.92
CA PHE A 247 -10.60 -12.74 -16.74
C PHE A 247 -11.74 -11.92 -16.14
N TRP A 248 -12.07 -10.77 -16.71
CA TRP A 248 -13.11 -9.88 -16.18
C TRP A 248 -14.47 -10.21 -16.81
N ALA A 249 -15.51 -10.24 -16.00
CA ALA A 249 -16.85 -10.44 -16.48
C ALA A 249 -17.26 -9.34 -17.47
N GLY A 250 -17.80 -9.74 -18.63
CA GLY A 250 -18.23 -8.80 -19.66
C GLY A 250 -17.10 -8.07 -20.40
N HIS A 251 -15.85 -8.53 -20.29
CA HIS A 251 -14.67 -7.87 -20.86
C HIS A 251 -14.85 -7.40 -22.31
N GLY A 252 -15.38 -8.23 -23.21
CA GLY A 252 -15.58 -7.87 -24.61
C GLY A 252 -16.45 -6.63 -24.81
N LYS A 253 -17.53 -6.50 -24.05
CA LYS A 253 -18.45 -5.35 -24.08
C LYS A 253 -17.88 -4.13 -23.35
N ALA A 254 -17.20 -4.35 -22.21
CA ALA A 254 -16.59 -3.28 -21.43
C ALA A 254 -15.39 -2.67 -22.14
N ALA A 255 -14.53 -3.47 -22.76
CA ALA A 255 -13.38 -2.99 -23.54
C ALA A 255 -13.83 -2.16 -24.75
N ALA A 256 -14.88 -2.61 -25.47
CA ALA A 256 -15.43 -1.85 -26.59
C ALA A 256 -16.00 -0.48 -26.14
N ARG A 257 -16.70 -0.44 -25.00
CA ARG A 257 -17.24 0.81 -24.43
C ARG A 257 -16.12 1.75 -23.94
N ALA A 258 -15.09 1.21 -23.26
CA ALA A 258 -13.97 2.00 -22.77
C ALA A 258 -13.13 2.59 -23.91
N ALA A 259 -12.88 1.81 -24.97
CA ALA A 259 -12.21 2.31 -26.17
C ALA A 259 -13.00 3.44 -26.84
N ALA A 260 -14.33 3.31 -26.90
CA ALA A 260 -15.21 4.35 -27.44
C ALA A 260 -15.27 5.61 -26.55
N ALA A 261 -15.21 5.44 -25.23
CA ALA A 261 -15.32 6.54 -24.25
C ALA A 261 -13.97 7.13 -23.82
N ARG A 262 -12.83 6.55 -24.24
CA ARG A 262 -11.47 6.89 -23.76
C ARG A 262 -11.34 6.84 -22.22
N THR A 263 -12.11 5.97 -21.56
CA THR A 263 -12.11 5.81 -20.09
C THR A 263 -11.34 4.56 -19.69
N GLU A 264 -10.61 4.65 -18.58
CA GLU A 264 -9.95 3.48 -17.98
C GLU A 264 -10.99 2.46 -17.53
N THR A 265 -10.79 1.20 -17.91
CA THR A 265 -11.70 0.10 -17.54
C THR A 265 -11.09 -0.67 -16.38
N TYR A 266 -11.74 -0.64 -15.23
CA TYR A 266 -11.36 -1.44 -14.07
C TYR A 266 -12.27 -2.66 -13.92
N PRO A 267 -11.75 -3.81 -13.43
CA PRO A 267 -12.57 -4.96 -13.14
C PRO A 267 -13.52 -4.70 -11.97
N ALA A 268 -14.61 -5.46 -11.92
CA ALA A 268 -15.37 -5.62 -10.70
C ALA A 268 -14.45 -6.17 -9.58
N ARG A 269 -14.78 -5.88 -8.31
CA ARG A 269 -13.92 -6.25 -7.17
C ARG A 269 -13.64 -7.75 -7.11
N GLU A 270 -14.62 -8.57 -7.43
CA GLU A 270 -14.53 -10.03 -7.51
C GLU A 270 -13.55 -10.50 -8.58
N ASP A 271 -13.33 -9.70 -9.62
CA ASP A 271 -12.46 -10.02 -10.75
C ASP A 271 -11.02 -9.52 -10.59
N ALA A 272 -10.74 -8.72 -9.57
CA ALA A 272 -9.44 -8.08 -9.37
C ALA A 272 -8.29 -9.06 -9.05
N HIS A 273 -8.60 -10.24 -8.48
CA HIS A 273 -7.59 -11.18 -7.98
C HIS A 273 -7.73 -12.57 -8.60
N PHE A 274 -6.61 -13.30 -8.69
CA PHE A 274 -6.61 -14.70 -9.10
C PHE A 274 -7.03 -15.65 -7.97
N VAL A 275 -6.47 -15.48 -6.78
CA VAL A 275 -6.67 -16.40 -5.63
C VAL A 275 -7.06 -15.70 -4.34
N TYR A 276 -6.66 -14.45 -4.13
CA TYR A 276 -6.90 -13.76 -2.86
C TYR A 276 -8.40 -13.58 -2.58
N LYS A 277 -8.86 -14.10 -1.41
CA LYS A 277 -10.29 -14.15 -1.01
C LYS A 277 -11.19 -14.86 -2.04
N ARG A 278 -10.67 -15.89 -2.66
CA ARG A 278 -11.42 -16.73 -3.62
C ARG A 278 -11.44 -18.21 -3.23
N ASP A 279 -11.16 -18.50 -1.95
CA ASP A 279 -11.30 -19.86 -1.39
C ASP A 279 -12.70 -20.44 -1.67
N GLY A 280 -12.73 -21.72 -2.00
CA GLY A 280 -13.97 -22.41 -2.42
C GLY A 280 -14.43 -22.13 -3.87
N LEU A 281 -13.88 -21.10 -4.53
CA LEU A 281 -14.23 -20.80 -5.91
C LEU A 281 -13.28 -21.50 -6.91
N PRO A 282 -13.72 -21.75 -8.14
CA PRO A 282 -12.87 -22.33 -9.17
C PRO A 282 -11.73 -21.36 -9.55
N CYS A 283 -10.53 -21.88 -9.66
CA CYS A 283 -9.36 -21.17 -10.18
C CYS A 283 -9.64 -20.61 -11.58
N ARG A 284 -9.28 -19.36 -11.82
CA ARG A 284 -9.52 -18.69 -13.12
C ARG A 284 -8.74 -19.32 -14.27
N VAL A 285 -7.66 -20.06 -13.98
CA VAL A 285 -6.80 -20.67 -14.99
C VAL A 285 -7.10 -22.16 -15.22
N CYS A 286 -7.11 -22.98 -14.16
CA CYS A 286 -7.25 -24.43 -14.27
C CYS A 286 -8.57 -25.00 -13.75
N ARG A 287 -9.45 -24.17 -13.20
CA ARG A 287 -10.76 -24.51 -12.65
C ARG A 287 -10.73 -25.34 -11.35
N THR A 288 -9.57 -25.79 -10.89
CA THR A 288 -9.45 -26.44 -9.57
C THR A 288 -9.87 -25.47 -8.45
N THR A 289 -10.47 -25.96 -7.41
CA THR A 289 -10.89 -25.14 -6.26
C THR A 289 -9.70 -24.45 -5.61
N VAL A 290 -9.79 -23.14 -5.42
CA VAL A 290 -8.82 -22.34 -4.67
C VAL A 290 -8.93 -22.73 -3.19
N LEU A 291 -7.80 -23.03 -2.58
CA LEU A 291 -7.70 -23.41 -1.17
C LEU A 291 -7.26 -22.25 -0.30
N ILE A 292 -7.56 -22.37 0.98
CA ILE A 292 -7.10 -21.48 2.04
C ILE A 292 -6.31 -22.29 3.06
N ALA A 293 -5.20 -21.71 3.53
CA ALA A 293 -4.41 -22.24 4.64
C ALA A 293 -4.07 -21.12 5.61
N GLU A 294 -3.72 -21.46 6.83
CA GLU A 294 -3.13 -20.50 7.77
C GLU A 294 -1.60 -20.62 7.73
N LEU A 295 -0.91 -19.49 7.59
CA LEU A 295 0.54 -19.43 7.61
C LEU A 295 0.98 -18.14 8.31
N VAL A 296 1.74 -18.30 9.41
CA VAL A 296 2.24 -17.18 10.24
C VAL A 296 1.10 -16.24 10.66
N GLY A 297 0.01 -16.81 11.20
CA GLY A 297 -1.17 -16.07 11.68
C GLY A 297 -1.94 -15.31 10.58
N ARG A 298 -1.76 -15.68 9.32
CA ARG A 298 -2.43 -15.05 8.18
C ARG A 298 -3.02 -16.07 7.23
N LYS A 299 -4.20 -15.79 6.69
CA LYS A 299 -4.84 -16.60 5.66
C LYS A 299 -4.04 -16.52 4.36
N LEU A 300 -3.60 -17.64 3.85
CA LEU A 300 -2.95 -17.79 2.55
C LEU A 300 -3.94 -18.44 1.58
N TYR A 301 -4.10 -17.85 0.41
CA TYR A 301 -4.97 -18.35 -0.67
C TYR A 301 -4.09 -18.85 -1.81
N TRP A 302 -4.38 -20.04 -2.36
CA TRP A 302 -3.55 -20.66 -3.37
C TRP A 302 -4.32 -21.69 -4.20
N CYS A 303 -3.83 -22.01 -5.39
CA CYS A 303 -4.39 -23.05 -6.24
C CYS A 303 -3.47 -24.29 -6.26
N PRO A 304 -3.91 -25.46 -5.77
CA PRO A 304 -3.05 -26.63 -5.65
C PRO A 304 -2.60 -27.21 -7.00
N SER A 305 -3.36 -27.00 -8.07
CA SER A 305 -2.96 -27.47 -9.42
C SER A 305 -2.00 -26.51 -10.13
N CYS A 306 -2.13 -25.19 -9.90
CA CYS A 306 -1.25 -24.23 -10.56
C CYS A 306 0.07 -24.01 -9.80
N GLN A 307 0.10 -24.30 -8.49
CA GLN A 307 1.21 -24.05 -7.59
C GLN A 307 1.63 -25.36 -6.92
N GLN A 308 2.12 -26.30 -7.72
CA GLN A 308 2.56 -27.61 -7.24
C GLN A 308 3.95 -27.56 -6.62
N PRO A 309 4.27 -28.46 -5.67
CA PRO A 309 5.65 -28.72 -5.29
C PRO A 309 6.49 -29.06 -6.53
N ALA A 310 7.73 -28.55 -6.56
CA ALA A 310 8.71 -28.90 -7.60
C ALA A 310 9.26 -30.30 -7.38
#